data_290e35e29d05e7f4960a10531bf1f029
#
_entry.id   290e35e29d05e7f4960a10531bf1f029
#
_cell.length_a   1.000
_cell.length_b   1.000
_cell.length_c   1.000
_cell.angle_alpha   90.00
_cell.angle_beta   90.00
_cell.angle_gamma   90.00
#
_symmetry.space_group_name_H-M   'P 1'
#
loop_
_entity.id
_entity.type
_entity.pdbx_description
1 polymer ?
#
loop_
_entity_poly.entity_id
_entity_poly.type
_entity_poly.pdbx_seq_one_letter_code
_entity_poly.pdbx_strand_id
1 'polypeptide(L)'
;SDTKGTTTDPVKKAMELLPLGPVVIIDTPGIDDEGDLGAQRVAKAKKALRQCDCAVLVVDAACGLQEADRELVEAFKRREIPYVIAFNKADTLSDEKRASRSLAENEIFVSAQTGEGIYELKDLIGSCAQQVESNKRLVADLLEENDLIVLVIPIDSSAPKGRIILPQQMVMRDALDCHAICLACQPENLTATLAACARKPRLVVTDS
;
A
#
# COMPACT_ATOMS: atom_id res chain seq x y z
N SER A 1 8.90 -12.94 -21.05
CA SER A 1 9.98 -13.84 -21.41
C SER A 1 9.39 -15.20 -21.76
N ASP A 2 9.88 -15.83 -22.82
CA ASP A 2 9.36 -17.13 -23.34
C ASP A 2 9.77 -18.33 -22.47
N THR A 3 10.42 -18.11 -21.34
CA THR A 3 10.86 -19.18 -20.41
C THR A 3 10.16 -19.00 -19.06
N LYS A 4 9.30 -19.96 -18.69
CA LYS A 4 8.71 -20.07 -17.36
C LYS A 4 9.82 -20.25 -16.33
N GLY A 5 9.83 -19.46 -15.26
CA GLY A 5 10.63 -19.74 -14.07
C GLY A 5 11.99 -19.06 -13.94
N THR A 6 12.20 -17.87 -14.52
CA THR A 6 13.52 -17.20 -14.49
C THR A 6 13.80 -16.36 -13.23
N THR A 7 12.82 -16.08 -12.39
CA THR A 7 13.02 -15.19 -11.22
C THR A 7 12.85 -15.99 -9.93
N THR A 8 13.96 -16.28 -9.25
CA THR A 8 13.97 -17.00 -7.96
C THR A 8 13.87 -16.08 -6.75
N ASP A 9 14.16 -14.79 -6.87
CA ASP A 9 14.11 -13.81 -5.78
C ASP A 9 13.14 -12.66 -6.11
N PRO A 10 12.41 -12.10 -5.12
CA PRO A 10 11.53 -10.97 -5.32
C PRO A 10 12.29 -9.78 -5.90
N VAL A 11 11.79 -9.22 -6.99
CA VAL A 11 12.35 -8.01 -7.62
C VAL A 11 11.59 -6.81 -7.10
N LYS A 12 12.32 -5.82 -6.57
CA LYS A 12 11.76 -4.54 -6.11
C LYS A 12 11.91 -3.48 -7.19
N LYS A 13 10.82 -2.82 -7.54
CA LYS A 13 10.80 -1.73 -8.52
C LYS A 13 10.04 -0.54 -7.94
N ALA A 14 10.74 0.58 -7.76
CA ALA A 14 10.12 1.86 -7.41
C ALA A 14 9.49 2.48 -8.64
N MET A 15 8.25 2.96 -8.52
CA MET A 15 7.55 3.67 -9.58
C MET A 15 6.45 4.56 -9.00
N GLU A 16 5.91 5.45 -9.82
CA GLU A 16 4.73 6.24 -9.49
C GLU A 16 3.47 5.50 -9.97
N LEU A 17 2.53 5.29 -9.08
CA LEU A 17 1.23 4.67 -9.36
C LEU A 17 0.12 5.65 -9.02
N LEU A 18 -0.42 6.36 -10.01
CA LEU A 18 -1.55 7.25 -9.79
C LEU A 18 -2.85 6.44 -9.57
N PRO A 19 -3.71 6.81 -8.60
CA PRO A 19 -3.64 8.02 -7.75
C PRO A 19 -2.82 7.90 -6.45
N LEU A 20 -2.21 6.75 -6.16
CA LEU A 20 -1.47 6.48 -4.92
C LEU A 20 -0.18 7.33 -4.75
N GLY A 21 0.49 7.70 -5.86
CA GLY A 21 1.80 8.34 -5.83
C GLY A 21 2.96 7.32 -5.88
N PRO A 22 4.10 7.60 -5.21
CA PRO A 22 5.27 6.73 -5.26
C PRO A 22 5.04 5.41 -4.51
N VAL A 23 5.29 4.29 -5.20
CA VAL A 23 5.16 2.94 -4.66
C VAL A 23 6.40 2.10 -4.95
N VAL A 24 6.61 1.06 -4.15
CA VAL A 24 7.60 0.01 -4.44
C VAL A 24 6.84 -1.28 -4.74
N ILE A 25 6.86 -1.70 -5.99
CA ILE A 25 6.30 -3.00 -6.38
C ILE A 25 7.31 -4.09 -6.05
N ILE A 26 6.85 -5.12 -5.33
CA ILE A 26 7.61 -6.32 -5.03
C ILE A 26 7.03 -7.43 -5.90
N ASP A 27 7.69 -7.71 -7.03
CA ASP A 27 7.31 -8.81 -7.91
C ASP A 27 7.77 -10.14 -7.31
N THR A 28 6.83 -11.09 -7.22
CA THR A 28 7.10 -12.42 -6.68
C THR A 28 7.03 -13.47 -7.79
N PRO A 29 7.85 -14.54 -7.73
CA PRO A 29 7.78 -15.61 -8.72
C PRO A 29 6.38 -16.24 -8.77
N GLY A 30 5.91 -16.61 -9.98
CA GLY A 30 4.63 -17.30 -10.17
C GLY A 30 4.53 -18.61 -9.38
N ILE A 31 3.31 -19.00 -8.98
CA ILE A 31 3.05 -20.11 -8.05
C ILE A 31 2.67 -21.39 -8.80
N ASP A 32 2.59 -21.34 -10.14
CA ASP A 32 1.99 -22.36 -10.99
C ASP A 32 2.84 -23.65 -11.20
N ASP A 33 3.97 -23.81 -10.52
CA ASP A 33 4.80 -25.01 -10.67
C ASP A 33 4.47 -26.07 -9.61
N GLU A 34 4.15 -27.27 -10.07
CA GLU A 34 3.97 -28.45 -9.23
C GLU A 34 5.30 -28.94 -8.62
N GLY A 35 5.28 -29.39 -7.36
CA GLY A 35 6.41 -29.99 -6.67
C GLY A 35 7.17 -29.07 -5.71
N ASP A 36 8.40 -29.46 -5.33
CA ASP A 36 9.25 -28.77 -4.34
C ASP A 36 9.54 -27.29 -4.68
N LEU A 37 9.54 -26.94 -5.96
CA LEU A 37 9.72 -25.56 -6.42
C LEU A 37 8.50 -24.67 -6.09
N GLY A 38 7.29 -25.21 -6.17
CA GLY A 38 6.05 -24.52 -5.83
C GLY A 38 6.01 -24.15 -4.34
N ALA A 39 6.37 -25.08 -3.46
CA ALA A 39 6.42 -24.83 -2.01
C ALA A 39 7.44 -23.74 -1.63
N GLN A 40 8.61 -23.72 -2.29
CA GLN A 40 9.62 -22.67 -2.08
C GLN A 40 9.14 -21.29 -2.55
N ARG A 41 8.40 -21.22 -3.67
CA ARG A 41 7.82 -19.97 -4.21
C ARG A 41 6.73 -19.41 -3.30
N VAL A 42 5.84 -20.28 -2.80
CA VAL A 42 4.84 -19.90 -1.78
C VAL A 42 5.52 -19.36 -0.52
N ALA A 43 6.60 -20.00 -0.06
CA ALA A 43 7.35 -19.53 1.10
C ALA A 43 8.00 -18.16 0.85
N LYS A 44 8.54 -17.92 -0.34
CA LYS A 44 9.12 -16.62 -0.73
C LYS A 44 8.03 -15.53 -0.86
N ALA A 45 6.90 -15.85 -1.47
CA ALA A 45 5.74 -14.95 -1.50
C ALA A 45 5.28 -14.60 -0.08
N LYS A 46 5.13 -15.59 0.80
CA LYS A 46 4.81 -15.37 2.23
C LYS A 46 5.85 -14.50 2.97
N LYS A 47 7.12 -14.54 2.57
CA LYS A 47 8.16 -13.66 3.12
C LYS A 47 8.01 -12.22 2.62
N ALA A 48 7.70 -12.03 1.33
CA ALA A 48 7.44 -10.70 0.75
C ALA A 48 6.24 -10.00 1.42
N LEU A 49 5.23 -10.75 1.85
CA LEU A 49 4.06 -10.22 2.57
C LEU A 49 4.39 -9.48 3.87
N ARG A 50 5.57 -9.72 4.47
CA ARG A 50 5.99 -8.97 5.67
C ARG A 50 6.41 -7.54 5.38
N GLN A 51 6.59 -7.20 4.10
CA GLN A 51 7.13 -5.92 3.66
C GLN A 51 6.15 -5.18 2.74
N CYS A 52 4.91 -5.66 2.59
CA CYS A 52 3.92 -5.02 1.74
C CYS A 52 2.78 -4.46 2.57
N ASP A 53 2.28 -3.30 2.15
CA ASP A 53 1.12 -2.64 2.73
C ASP A 53 -0.18 -3.10 2.04
N CYS A 54 -0.12 -3.54 0.80
CA CYS A 54 -1.23 -4.10 0.03
C CYS A 54 -0.71 -5.22 -0.88
N ALA A 55 -1.48 -6.28 -1.06
CA ALA A 55 -1.16 -7.39 -1.96
C ALA A 55 -2.06 -7.38 -3.20
N VAL A 56 -1.50 -7.71 -4.36
CA VAL A 56 -2.28 -7.95 -5.58
C VAL A 56 -2.06 -9.39 -6.00
N LEU A 57 -3.11 -10.20 -5.96
CA LEU A 57 -3.09 -11.57 -6.45
C LEU A 57 -3.56 -11.58 -7.90
N VAL A 58 -2.67 -11.95 -8.81
CA VAL A 58 -2.98 -12.03 -10.24
C VAL A 58 -3.28 -13.48 -10.61
N VAL A 59 -4.48 -13.74 -11.12
CA VAL A 59 -5.01 -15.07 -11.46
C VAL A 59 -5.40 -15.09 -12.92
N ASP A 60 -5.24 -16.20 -13.60
CA ASP A 60 -5.80 -16.38 -14.95
C ASP A 60 -7.33 -16.46 -14.86
N ALA A 61 -8.02 -15.57 -15.57
CA ALA A 61 -9.47 -15.45 -15.51
C ALA A 61 -10.18 -16.72 -15.98
N ALA A 62 -9.58 -17.48 -16.89
CA ALA A 62 -10.14 -18.72 -17.39
C ALA A 62 -10.06 -19.87 -16.37
N CYS A 63 -8.98 -19.89 -15.56
CA CYS A 63 -8.75 -20.93 -14.54
C CYS A 63 -9.45 -20.60 -13.22
N GLY A 64 -9.54 -19.31 -12.87
CA GLY A 64 -10.04 -18.88 -11.57
C GLY A 64 -9.08 -19.22 -10.42
N LEU A 65 -9.53 -19.01 -9.19
CA LEU A 65 -8.73 -19.26 -7.98
C LEU A 65 -8.47 -20.76 -7.81
N GLN A 66 -7.20 -21.11 -7.84
CA GLN A 66 -6.68 -22.45 -7.53
C GLN A 66 -6.47 -22.62 -6.02
N GLU A 67 -6.08 -23.81 -5.59
CA GLU A 67 -5.86 -24.10 -4.16
C GLU A 67 -4.74 -23.27 -3.56
N ALA A 68 -3.61 -23.12 -4.28
CA ALA A 68 -2.49 -22.29 -3.87
C ALA A 68 -2.86 -20.80 -3.75
N ASP A 69 -3.73 -20.29 -4.62
CA ASP A 69 -4.24 -18.93 -4.56
C ASP A 69 -5.09 -18.70 -3.30
N ARG A 70 -5.94 -19.69 -2.98
CA ARG A 70 -6.77 -19.64 -1.78
C ARG A 70 -5.92 -19.65 -0.50
N GLU A 71 -4.84 -20.43 -0.46
CA GLU A 71 -3.89 -20.41 0.66
C GLU A 71 -3.26 -19.04 0.86
N LEU A 72 -2.95 -18.33 -0.25
CA LEU A 72 -2.42 -16.97 -0.18
C LEU A 72 -3.47 -15.98 0.32
N VAL A 73 -4.70 -16.07 -0.17
CA VAL A 73 -5.81 -15.24 0.31
C VAL A 73 -6.02 -15.44 1.81
N GLU A 74 -5.98 -16.67 2.29
CA GLU A 74 -6.06 -16.95 3.73
C GLU A 74 -4.84 -16.41 4.50
N ALA A 75 -3.65 -16.38 3.88
CA ALA A 75 -2.47 -15.78 4.49
C ALA A 75 -2.59 -14.24 4.55
N PHE A 76 -3.20 -13.59 3.55
CA PHE A 76 -3.51 -12.16 3.57
C PHE A 76 -4.47 -11.83 4.71
N LYS A 77 -5.59 -12.54 4.80
CA LYS A 77 -6.60 -12.38 5.86
C LYS A 77 -6.01 -12.54 7.26
N ARG A 78 -5.26 -13.63 7.51
CA ARG A 78 -4.63 -13.87 8.82
C ARG A 78 -3.62 -12.82 9.24
N ARG A 79 -3.06 -12.07 8.29
CA ARG A 79 -2.09 -11.00 8.55
C ARG A 79 -2.71 -9.62 8.46
N GLU A 80 -4.01 -9.56 8.22
CA GLU A 80 -4.74 -8.30 8.03
C GLU A 80 -4.12 -7.42 6.93
N ILE A 81 -3.54 -8.07 5.89
CA ILE A 81 -3.00 -7.39 4.72
C ILE A 81 -4.16 -7.15 3.75
N PRO A 82 -4.49 -5.91 3.41
CA PRO A 82 -5.45 -5.62 2.36
C PRO A 82 -4.98 -6.21 1.04
N TYR A 83 -5.93 -6.71 0.25
CA TYR A 83 -5.58 -7.36 -1.00
C TYR A 83 -6.63 -7.15 -2.09
N VAL A 84 -6.16 -7.18 -3.32
CA VAL A 84 -6.98 -7.17 -4.53
C VAL A 84 -6.72 -8.45 -5.32
N ILE A 85 -7.77 -9.02 -5.90
CA ILE A 85 -7.65 -10.16 -6.82
C ILE A 85 -7.92 -9.66 -8.24
N ALA A 86 -6.91 -9.73 -9.09
CA ALA A 86 -6.98 -9.35 -10.49
C ALA A 86 -7.09 -10.60 -11.38
N PHE A 87 -8.26 -10.84 -11.96
CA PHE A 87 -8.48 -11.91 -12.94
C PHE A 87 -7.99 -11.43 -14.31
N ASN A 88 -6.72 -11.75 -14.59
CA ASN A 88 -6.05 -11.34 -15.83
C ASN A 88 -6.43 -12.24 -17.02
N LYS A 89 -6.13 -11.76 -18.24
CA LYS A 89 -6.52 -12.37 -19.52
C LYS A 89 -8.04 -12.40 -19.72
N ALA A 90 -8.73 -11.41 -19.18
CA ALA A 90 -10.17 -11.32 -19.29
C ALA A 90 -10.66 -11.20 -20.77
N ASP A 91 -9.80 -10.72 -21.66
CA ASP A 91 -10.01 -10.70 -23.11
C ASP A 91 -10.22 -12.08 -23.74
N THR A 92 -9.79 -13.15 -23.07
CA THR A 92 -9.97 -14.53 -23.52
C THR A 92 -11.29 -15.16 -23.06
N LEU A 93 -12.03 -14.49 -22.16
CA LEU A 93 -13.31 -14.98 -21.65
C LEU A 93 -14.48 -14.59 -22.58
N SER A 94 -15.43 -15.50 -22.75
CA SER A 94 -16.72 -15.14 -23.37
C SER A 94 -17.55 -14.28 -22.42
N ASP A 95 -18.42 -13.43 -23.00
CA ASP A 95 -19.33 -12.57 -22.23
C ASP A 95 -20.22 -13.35 -21.25
N GLU A 96 -20.64 -14.57 -21.64
CA GLU A 96 -21.44 -15.45 -20.80
C GLU A 96 -20.67 -15.88 -19.54
N LYS A 97 -19.38 -16.23 -19.67
CA LYS A 97 -18.52 -16.60 -18.54
C LYS A 97 -18.22 -15.41 -17.63
N ARG A 98 -18.07 -14.22 -18.20
CA ARG A 98 -17.91 -12.98 -17.42
C ARG A 98 -19.17 -12.68 -16.63
N ALA A 99 -20.34 -12.74 -17.25
CA ALA A 99 -21.62 -12.45 -16.62
C ALA A 99 -22.01 -13.46 -15.53
N SER A 100 -21.57 -14.71 -15.65
CA SER A 100 -21.83 -15.77 -14.67
C SER A 100 -21.02 -15.64 -13.39
N ARG A 101 -19.95 -14.84 -13.38
CA ARG A 101 -19.05 -14.67 -12.21
C ARG A 101 -19.40 -13.38 -11.48
N SER A 102 -19.95 -13.53 -10.28
CA SER A 102 -20.09 -12.41 -9.35
C SER A 102 -18.73 -12.09 -8.71
N LEU A 103 -18.23 -10.88 -8.90
CA LEU A 103 -17.00 -10.39 -8.30
C LEU A 103 -17.30 -9.77 -6.92
N ALA A 104 -16.40 -9.98 -5.97
CA ALA A 104 -16.42 -9.27 -4.71
C ALA A 104 -15.87 -7.83 -4.91
N GLU A 105 -16.03 -6.97 -3.90
CA GLU A 105 -15.60 -5.57 -3.95
C GLU A 105 -14.08 -5.41 -4.20
N ASN A 106 -13.28 -6.38 -3.80
CA ASN A 106 -11.83 -6.41 -3.99
C ASN A 106 -11.38 -7.30 -5.15
N GLU A 107 -12.29 -7.65 -6.07
CA GLU A 107 -12.02 -8.48 -7.25
C GLU A 107 -12.31 -7.71 -8.53
N ILE A 108 -11.47 -7.90 -9.54
CA ILE A 108 -11.61 -7.20 -10.82
C ILE A 108 -11.14 -8.07 -12.00
N PHE A 109 -11.82 -7.96 -13.13
CA PHE A 109 -11.32 -8.47 -14.41
C PHE A 109 -10.38 -7.46 -15.06
N VAL A 110 -9.24 -7.96 -15.55
CA VAL A 110 -8.25 -7.15 -16.26
C VAL A 110 -7.69 -7.90 -17.47
N SER A 111 -7.17 -7.16 -18.42
CA SER A 111 -6.33 -7.72 -19.49
C SER A 111 -5.05 -6.87 -19.61
N ALA A 112 -3.94 -7.47 -19.24
CA ALA A 112 -2.64 -6.85 -19.45
C ALA A 112 -2.29 -6.69 -20.94
N GLN A 113 -2.93 -7.46 -21.84
CA GLN A 113 -2.70 -7.38 -23.27
C GLN A 113 -3.46 -6.22 -23.91
N THR A 114 -4.70 -6.00 -23.53
CA THR A 114 -5.56 -4.95 -24.12
C THR A 114 -5.57 -3.66 -23.31
N GLY A 115 -5.15 -3.71 -22.06
CA GLY A 115 -5.24 -2.60 -21.11
C GLY A 115 -6.60 -2.48 -20.41
N GLU A 116 -7.55 -3.38 -20.70
CA GLU A 116 -8.87 -3.39 -20.09
C GLU A 116 -8.78 -3.56 -18.56
N GLY A 117 -9.53 -2.75 -17.81
CA GLY A 117 -9.60 -2.84 -16.35
C GLY A 117 -8.33 -2.41 -15.59
N ILE A 118 -7.27 -1.97 -16.28
CA ILE A 118 -6.01 -1.59 -15.63
C ILE A 118 -6.14 -0.29 -14.85
N TYR A 119 -6.96 0.65 -15.32
CA TYR A 119 -7.19 1.91 -14.60
C TYR A 119 -7.97 1.64 -13.32
N GLU A 120 -9.04 0.89 -13.40
CA GLU A 120 -9.89 0.49 -12.28
C GLU A 120 -9.12 -0.36 -11.26
N LEU A 121 -8.19 -1.22 -11.72
CA LEU A 121 -7.29 -1.95 -10.84
C LEU A 121 -6.41 -1.00 -10.03
N LYS A 122 -5.88 0.07 -10.63
CA LYS A 122 -5.07 1.06 -9.91
C LYS A 122 -5.89 1.81 -8.86
N ASP A 123 -7.13 2.18 -9.19
CA ASP A 123 -8.04 2.83 -8.23
C ASP A 123 -8.40 1.88 -7.08
N LEU A 124 -8.61 0.60 -7.37
CA LEU A 124 -8.91 -0.41 -6.37
C LEU A 124 -7.71 -0.65 -5.44
N ILE A 125 -6.49 -0.72 -5.98
CA ILE A 125 -5.25 -0.77 -5.18
C ILE A 125 -5.12 0.48 -4.31
N GLY A 126 -5.45 1.66 -4.86
CA GLY A 126 -5.44 2.93 -4.14
C GLY A 126 -6.35 2.92 -2.92
N SER A 127 -7.59 2.52 -3.13
CA SER A 127 -8.58 2.39 -2.06
C SER A 127 -8.17 1.37 -1.00
N CYS A 128 -7.58 0.25 -1.44
CA CYS A 128 -7.09 -0.82 -0.58
C CYS A 128 -5.92 -0.35 0.30
N ALA A 129 -4.98 0.41 -0.26
CA ALA A 129 -3.84 0.96 0.47
C ALA A 129 -4.26 2.06 1.47
N GLN A 130 -5.22 2.92 1.11
CA GLN A 130 -5.74 3.96 1.99
C GLN A 130 -6.45 3.39 3.23
N GLN A 131 -7.06 2.20 3.14
CA GLN A 131 -7.64 1.52 4.30
C GLN A 131 -6.58 1.14 5.34
N VAL A 132 -5.35 0.88 4.94
CA VAL A 132 -4.22 0.60 5.86
C VAL A 132 -3.78 1.87 6.56
N GLU A 133 -3.70 2.98 5.83
CA GLU A 133 -3.29 4.27 6.40
C GLU A 133 -4.32 4.78 7.42
N SER A 134 -5.62 4.62 7.15
CA SER A 134 -6.67 5.03 8.08
C SER A 134 -6.72 4.22 9.38
N ASN A 135 -6.14 3.01 9.40
CA ASN A 135 -6.08 2.16 10.59
C ASN A 135 -4.80 2.33 11.43
N LYS A 136 -3.74 2.94 10.88
CA LYS A 136 -2.50 3.22 11.62
C LYS A 136 -2.55 4.64 12.19
N ARG A 137 -3.14 4.80 13.36
CA ARG A 137 -3.00 6.05 14.13
C ARG A 137 -1.53 6.19 14.54
N LEU A 138 -0.93 7.32 14.17
CA LEU A 138 0.47 7.64 14.51
C LEU A 138 0.56 8.47 15.79
N VAL A 139 -0.32 9.47 15.90
CA VAL A 139 -0.40 10.40 17.03
C VAL A 139 -1.85 10.70 17.44
N ALA A 140 -2.84 10.35 16.63
CA ALA A 140 -4.24 10.69 16.85
C ALA A 140 -4.84 10.07 18.13
N ASP A 141 -4.30 8.94 18.60
CA ASP A 141 -4.69 8.32 19.87
C ASP A 141 -4.17 9.06 21.12
N LEU A 142 -3.22 10.00 20.92
CA LEU A 142 -2.62 10.83 21.96
C LEU A 142 -3.20 12.26 21.99
N LEU A 143 -4.08 12.58 21.02
CA LEU A 143 -4.61 13.91 20.79
C LEU A 143 -6.13 13.95 20.95
N GLU A 144 -6.62 15.06 21.45
CA GLU A 144 -8.04 15.41 21.50
C GLU A 144 -8.33 16.54 20.50
N GLU A 145 -9.60 16.74 20.19
CA GLU A 145 -10.05 17.84 19.33
C GLU A 145 -9.53 19.19 19.85
N ASN A 146 -8.99 20.02 18.96
CA ASN A 146 -8.35 21.29 19.25
C ASN A 146 -7.05 21.22 20.06
N ASP A 147 -6.48 20.06 20.33
CA ASP A 147 -5.13 19.99 20.89
C ASP A 147 -4.10 20.63 19.96
N LEU A 148 -3.05 21.21 20.55
CA LEU A 148 -1.96 21.82 19.81
C LEU A 148 -0.79 20.82 19.73
N ILE A 149 -0.34 20.51 18.51
CA ILE A 149 0.85 19.72 18.23
C ILE A 149 1.90 20.55 17.50
N VAL A 150 3.16 20.42 17.85
CA VAL A 150 4.29 21.01 17.15
C VAL A 150 5.09 19.94 16.45
N LEU A 151 5.24 20.06 15.15
CA LEU A 151 6.05 19.18 14.29
C LEU A 151 7.40 19.87 14.04
N VAL A 152 8.48 19.28 14.52
CA VAL A 152 9.84 19.76 14.30
C VAL A 152 10.44 19.04 13.11
N ILE A 153 10.52 19.73 11.98
CA ILE A 153 10.86 19.16 10.68
C ILE A 153 12.24 19.67 10.25
N PRO A 154 13.31 18.85 10.36
CA PRO A 154 14.60 19.23 9.81
C PRO A 154 14.53 19.26 8.28
N ILE A 155 15.09 20.28 7.68
CA ILE A 155 15.23 20.40 6.21
C ILE A 155 16.71 20.21 5.91
N ASP A 156 17.09 18.99 5.61
CA ASP A 156 18.46 18.60 5.27
C ASP A 156 18.64 18.29 3.79
N SER A 157 19.85 17.90 3.42
CA SER A 157 20.21 17.54 2.03
C SER A 157 19.52 16.25 1.53
N SER A 158 18.96 15.45 2.42
CA SER A 158 18.26 14.19 2.11
C SER A 158 16.80 14.45 1.72
N ALA A 159 16.23 15.59 2.15
CA ALA A 159 14.87 15.96 1.79
C ALA A 159 14.82 16.50 0.34
N PRO A 160 13.89 16.03 -0.50
CA PRO A 160 13.71 16.59 -1.84
C PRO A 160 13.37 18.08 -1.75
N LYS A 161 14.04 18.91 -2.55
CA LYS A 161 13.80 20.38 -2.57
C LYS A 161 12.30 20.68 -2.72
N GLY A 162 11.76 21.47 -1.78
CA GLY A 162 10.39 21.93 -1.83
C GLY A 162 9.33 20.91 -1.41
N ARG A 163 9.71 19.79 -0.80
CA ARG A 163 8.77 18.75 -0.31
C ARG A 163 9.05 18.38 1.13
N ILE A 164 7.99 18.13 1.87
CA ILE A 164 8.00 17.46 3.17
C ILE A 164 7.99 15.95 2.90
N ILE A 165 8.80 15.18 3.60
CA ILE A 165 8.88 13.72 3.39
C ILE A 165 7.60 13.01 3.89
N LEU A 166 7.33 11.84 3.33
CA LEU A 166 6.09 11.11 3.56
C LEU A 166 5.77 10.86 5.05
N PRO A 167 6.70 10.42 5.93
CA PRO A 167 6.39 10.22 7.35
C PRO A 167 5.90 11.50 8.04
N GLN A 168 6.48 12.65 7.70
CA GLN A 168 6.09 13.94 8.25
C GLN A 168 4.68 14.35 7.79
N GLN A 169 4.36 14.11 6.51
CA GLN A 169 3.01 14.32 5.96
C GLN A 169 1.98 13.41 6.64
N MET A 170 2.32 12.14 6.89
CA MET A 170 1.44 11.18 7.55
C MET A 170 1.12 11.58 8.98
N VAL A 171 2.10 12.01 9.77
CA VAL A 171 1.88 12.50 11.14
C VAL A 171 1.02 13.75 11.15
N MET A 172 1.29 14.70 10.23
CA MET A 172 0.47 15.91 10.08
C MET A 172 -0.97 15.56 9.72
N ARG A 173 -1.18 14.66 8.77
CA ARG A 173 -2.50 14.23 8.33
C ARG A 173 -3.27 13.53 9.46
N ASP A 174 -2.63 12.63 10.19
CA ASP A 174 -3.22 11.90 11.32
C ASP A 174 -3.68 12.86 12.43
N ALA A 175 -2.87 13.89 12.73
CA ALA A 175 -3.25 14.93 13.68
C ALA A 175 -4.42 15.79 13.19
N LEU A 176 -4.48 16.15 11.91
CA LEU A 176 -5.58 16.93 11.34
C LEU A 176 -6.88 16.12 11.26
N ASP A 177 -6.80 14.80 11.04
CA ASP A 177 -7.98 13.93 10.98
C ASP A 177 -8.69 13.82 12.35
N CYS A 178 -7.96 14.02 13.47
CA CYS A 178 -8.57 14.15 14.81
C CYS A 178 -8.88 15.62 15.22
N HIS A 179 -8.91 16.55 14.26
CA HIS A 179 -9.19 17.96 14.48
C HIS A 179 -8.20 18.68 15.41
N ALA A 180 -6.95 18.21 15.51
CA ALA A 180 -5.89 18.89 16.23
C ALA A 180 -5.30 20.06 15.40
N ILE A 181 -4.68 21.01 16.09
CA ILE A 181 -4.02 22.16 15.48
C ILE A 181 -2.54 21.85 15.30
N CYS A 182 -2.05 21.87 14.06
CA CYS A 182 -0.65 21.59 13.74
C CYS A 182 0.14 22.87 13.53
N LEU A 183 1.26 23.01 14.24
CA LEU A 183 2.32 23.97 13.93
C LEU A 183 3.55 23.21 13.45
N ALA A 184 4.21 23.70 12.41
CA ALA A 184 5.45 23.10 11.91
C ALA A 184 6.58 24.15 12.00
N CYS A 185 7.76 23.71 12.43
CA CYS A 185 8.95 24.54 12.50
C CYS A 185 10.21 23.71 12.22
N GLN A 186 11.30 24.41 11.89
CA GLN A 186 12.63 23.81 11.89
C GLN A 186 13.19 23.69 13.31
N PRO A 187 14.16 22.78 13.57
CA PRO A 187 14.74 22.59 14.90
C PRO A 187 15.22 23.90 15.54
N GLU A 188 15.86 24.78 14.77
CA GLU A 188 16.42 26.04 15.22
C GLU A 188 15.32 27.01 15.73
N ASN A 189 14.11 26.90 15.19
CA ASN A 189 12.98 27.77 15.50
C ASN A 189 12.07 27.23 16.61
N LEU A 190 12.37 26.04 17.17
CA LEU A 190 11.50 25.40 18.16
C LEU A 190 11.23 26.30 19.37
N THR A 191 12.27 26.91 19.95
CA THR A 191 12.11 27.79 21.12
C THR A 191 11.23 28.98 20.82
N ALA A 192 11.43 29.62 19.66
CA ALA A 192 10.59 30.75 19.21
C ALA A 192 9.15 30.33 18.95
N THR A 193 8.94 29.16 18.34
CA THR A 193 7.63 28.59 18.11
C THR A 193 6.88 28.34 19.42
N LEU A 194 7.52 27.71 20.39
CA LEU A 194 6.94 27.43 21.70
C LEU A 194 6.60 28.73 22.45
N ALA A 195 7.45 29.76 22.35
CA ALA A 195 7.18 31.06 22.95
C ALA A 195 6.02 31.81 22.29
N ALA A 196 5.76 31.58 21.01
CA ALA A 196 4.65 32.18 20.27
C ALA A 196 3.30 31.46 20.50
N CYS A 197 3.31 30.26 21.10
CA CYS A 197 2.09 29.52 21.38
C CYS A 197 1.32 30.16 22.54
N ALA A 198 0.02 30.47 22.31
CA ALA A 198 -0.86 30.94 23.36
C ALA A 198 -1.15 29.93 24.47
N ARG A 199 -0.90 28.65 24.20
CA ARG A 199 -1.05 27.52 25.12
C ARG A 199 0.06 26.50 24.91
N LYS A 200 0.33 25.70 25.94
CA LYS A 200 1.33 24.63 25.87
C LYS A 200 0.90 23.54 24.87
N PRO A 201 1.76 23.12 23.93
CA PRO A 201 1.46 22.00 23.06
C PRO A 201 1.23 20.71 23.85
N ARG A 202 0.29 19.89 23.39
CA ARG A 202 0.04 18.55 23.90
C ARG A 202 1.18 17.61 23.55
N LEU A 203 1.70 17.74 22.31
CA LEU A 203 2.78 16.93 21.76
C LEU A 203 3.77 17.81 21.00
N VAL A 204 5.04 17.43 21.06
CA VAL A 204 6.09 17.88 20.15
C VAL A 204 6.68 16.65 19.50
N VAL A 205 6.57 16.55 18.18
CA VAL A 205 7.08 15.42 17.38
C VAL A 205 8.29 15.90 16.60
N THR A 206 9.39 15.16 16.70
CA THR A 206 10.63 15.45 15.97
C THR A 206 11.02 14.25 15.12
N ASP A 207 11.62 14.52 13.97
CA ASP A 207 12.28 13.54 13.13
C ASP A 207 13.72 13.32 13.64
N SER A 208 14.23 12.10 13.50
CA SER A 208 15.55 11.70 14.01
C SER A 208 16.51 11.32 12.89
#